data_9aadbb357a046ff359fde253dbe98c12
#
_entry.id   9aadbb357a046ff359fde253dbe98c12
#
_cell.length_a   1.000
_cell.length_b   1.000
_cell.length_c   1.000
_cell.angle_alpha   90.00
_cell.angle_beta   90.00
_cell.angle_gamma   90.00
#
_symmetry.space_group_name_H-M   'P 1'
#
loop_
_entity.id
_entity.type
_entity.pdbx_description
1 polymer ?
#
loop_
_entity_poly.entity_id
_entity_poly.type
_entity_poly.pdbx_seq_one_letter_code
_entity_poly.pdbx_strand_id
1 'polypeptide(L)'
;YLFLILALILSLIIVPRWGKSDETKILLMTPSIKEAVSYLEAASKKTNGTVVADELDEVLEEVRQLADLIPEGRSKSEWVKHIASEARTLANIKLSDLAKKAEAEKVDIDGEIGQAKNSLLNAVAIHRPSDYSAVFNDPRIRSSAKLSFVSCTISALLSLWVAVPIGYTMSRFQFRGKNFIDTILDVPIVLPPLVIGLGLLILFNNISFGTMDVVYFDRDGSQYIVQENRTIERMIKQAGAALGFQLRVTNGAAGVVLAQFMVACAFAIRTMRNTFDQISPRQEEVAMTLGSSRGEAFWSIVLPQGYRGLLAAGTLAWARSLGEFGPILIFCGINAHRTEVMSSSVYLQFSIGEIEKAAVVSLLMIALAFVVLLLVRNLGKSDAMPNR
;
A
#
# COMPACT_ATOMS: atom_id res chain seq x y z
N TYR A 1 -16.10 -6.13 22.43
CA TYR A 1 -14.95 -5.65 21.63
C TYR A 1 -14.25 -6.82 20.92
N LEU A 2 -13.89 -7.89 21.66
CA LEU A 2 -13.29 -9.11 21.09
C LEU A 2 -14.16 -9.75 20.00
N PHE A 3 -15.48 -9.83 20.24
CA PHE A 3 -16.44 -10.36 19.27
C PHE A 3 -16.47 -9.55 17.96
N LEU A 4 -16.43 -8.22 18.05
CA LEU A 4 -16.39 -7.35 16.86
C LEU A 4 -15.10 -7.54 16.04
N ILE A 5 -13.94 -7.63 16.72
CA ILE A 5 -12.67 -7.91 16.06
C ILE A 5 -12.69 -9.29 15.41
N LEU A 6 -13.18 -10.30 16.10
CA LEU A 6 -13.30 -11.67 15.57
C LEU A 6 -14.25 -11.72 14.36
N ALA A 7 -15.39 -11.04 14.44
CA ALA A 7 -16.34 -10.94 13.33
C ALA A 7 -15.75 -10.24 12.12
N LEU A 8 -14.96 -9.16 12.33
CA LEU A 8 -14.27 -8.43 11.28
C LEU A 8 -13.20 -9.30 10.59
N ILE A 9 -12.38 -10.00 11.37
CA ILE A 9 -11.38 -10.94 10.84
C ILE A 9 -12.08 -12.07 10.08
N LEU A 10 -13.15 -12.62 10.65
CA LEU A 10 -13.94 -13.69 10.04
C LEU A 10 -14.55 -13.24 8.70
N SER A 11 -15.08 -12.02 8.63
CA SER A 11 -15.60 -11.47 7.36
C SER A 11 -14.52 -11.38 6.28
N LEU A 12 -13.32 -10.94 6.64
CA LEU A 12 -12.18 -10.86 5.69
C LEU A 12 -11.71 -12.26 5.24
N ILE A 13 -11.87 -13.30 6.06
CA ILE A 13 -11.57 -14.68 5.69
C ILE A 13 -12.67 -15.26 4.79
N ILE A 14 -13.92 -14.89 5.05
CA ILE A 14 -15.08 -15.45 4.35
C ILE A 14 -15.26 -14.81 2.98
N VAL A 15 -15.06 -13.49 2.84
CA VAL A 15 -15.28 -12.75 1.60
C VAL A 15 -14.57 -13.40 0.39
N PRO A 16 -13.26 -13.72 0.46
CA PRO A 16 -12.58 -14.38 -0.65
C PRO A 16 -13.06 -15.81 -0.94
N ARG A 17 -13.63 -16.50 0.08
CA ARG A 17 -14.13 -17.88 -0.08
C ARG A 17 -15.55 -17.95 -0.64
N TRP A 18 -16.39 -16.96 -0.33
CA TRP A 18 -17.75 -16.93 -0.86
C TRP A 18 -17.78 -16.50 -2.32
N GLY A 19 -16.74 -15.80 -2.78
CA GLY A 19 -16.72 -15.26 -4.13
C GLY A 19 -17.84 -14.24 -4.35
N LYS A 20 -17.92 -13.71 -5.54
CA LYS A 20 -19.07 -12.91 -5.96
C LYS A 20 -20.29 -13.84 -6.05
N SER A 21 -21.46 -13.41 -5.59
CA SER A 21 -22.69 -14.18 -5.77
C SER A 21 -22.87 -14.49 -7.25
N ASP A 22 -23.51 -15.61 -7.58
CA ASP A 22 -23.71 -15.99 -8.99
C ASP A 22 -24.45 -14.91 -9.77
N GLU A 23 -25.36 -14.16 -9.13
CA GLU A 23 -26.00 -12.97 -9.73
C GLU A 23 -25.01 -11.85 -10.06
N THR A 24 -24.08 -11.57 -9.15
CA THR A 24 -23.03 -10.57 -9.39
C THR A 24 -22.06 -11.02 -10.47
N LYS A 25 -21.72 -12.31 -10.53
CA LYS A 25 -20.89 -12.88 -11.60
C LYS A 25 -21.58 -12.73 -12.96
N ILE A 26 -22.85 -13.08 -13.05
CA ILE A 26 -23.65 -12.93 -14.27
C ILE A 26 -23.66 -11.47 -14.71
N LEU A 27 -23.94 -10.53 -13.78
CA LEU A 27 -23.99 -9.10 -14.07
C LEU A 27 -22.65 -8.56 -14.59
N LEU A 28 -21.53 -9.07 -14.10
CA LEU A 28 -20.19 -8.65 -14.50
C LEU A 28 -19.68 -9.35 -15.77
N MET A 29 -20.06 -10.60 -15.99
CA MET A 29 -19.66 -11.35 -17.19
C MET A 29 -20.38 -10.85 -18.45
N THR A 30 -21.66 -10.50 -18.33
CA THR A 30 -22.50 -10.08 -19.48
C THR A 30 -21.92 -8.88 -20.25
N PRO A 31 -21.45 -7.77 -19.62
CA PRO A 31 -20.83 -6.67 -20.34
C PRO A 31 -19.57 -7.10 -21.12
N SER A 32 -18.71 -7.91 -20.51
CA SER A 32 -17.48 -8.38 -21.15
C SER A 32 -17.76 -9.27 -22.37
N ILE A 33 -18.79 -10.13 -22.31
CA ILE A 33 -19.20 -10.95 -23.44
C ILE A 33 -19.82 -10.07 -24.55
N LYS A 34 -20.67 -9.10 -24.21
CA LYS A 34 -21.24 -8.14 -25.17
C LYS A 34 -20.17 -7.30 -25.86
N GLU A 35 -19.14 -6.91 -25.11
CA GLU A 35 -17.98 -6.21 -25.67
C GLU A 35 -17.22 -7.09 -26.67
N ALA A 36 -17.03 -8.38 -26.37
CA ALA A 36 -16.45 -9.33 -27.32
C ALA A 36 -17.28 -9.45 -28.60
N VAL A 37 -18.63 -9.50 -28.50
CA VAL A 37 -19.53 -9.47 -29.68
C VAL A 37 -19.26 -8.23 -30.53
N SER A 38 -19.15 -7.06 -29.94
CA SER A 38 -18.93 -5.80 -30.67
C SER A 38 -17.61 -5.78 -31.46
N TYR A 39 -16.54 -6.35 -30.88
CA TYR A 39 -15.26 -6.48 -31.58
C TYR A 39 -15.32 -7.50 -32.75
N LEU A 40 -16.01 -8.62 -32.55
CA LEU A 40 -16.19 -9.61 -33.61
C LEU A 40 -17.08 -9.11 -34.75
N GLU A 41 -18.12 -8.31 -34.46
CA GLU A 41 -18.92 -7.62 -35.46
C GLU A 41 -18.09 -6.61 -36.26
N ALA A 42 -17.17 -5.92 -35.62
CA ALA A 42 -16.24 -5.01 -36.30
C ALA A 42 -15.29 -5.79 -37.23
N ALA A 43 -14.81 -6.94 -36.78
CA ALA A 43 -13.98 -7.86 -37.60
C ALA A 43 -14.75 -8.44 -38.79
N SER A 44 -16.00 -8.91 -38.59
CA SER A 44 -16.86 -9.46 -39.68
C SER A 44 -17.09 -8.46 -40.82
N LYS A 45 -17.27 -7.16 -40.47
CA LYS A 45 -17.39 -6.11 -41.49
C LYS A 45 -16.13 -5.93 -42.34
N LYS A 46 -14.95 -6.22 -41.79
CA LYS A 46 -13.67 -6.14 -42.53
C LYS A 46 -13.37 -7.36 -43.36
N THR A 47 -13.95 -8.51 -43.06
CA THR A 47 -13.66 -9.82 -43.70
C THR A 47 -14.62 -10.17 -44.83
N ASN A 48 -15.63 -9.34 -45.14
CA ASN A 48 -16.61 -9.63 -46.18
C ASN A 48 -15.97 -10.06 -47.51
N GLY A 49 -16.29 -11.30 -47.94
CA GLY A 49 -15.80 -11.88 -49.19
C GLY A 49 -14.49 -12.69 -49.05
N THR A 50 -14.01 -12.97 -47.84
CA THR A 50 -12.87 -13.85 -47.59
C THR A 50 -13.34 -15.22 -47.06
N VAL A 51 -12.50 -16.25 -47.16
CA VAL A 51 -12.82 -17.61 -46.62
C VAL A 51 -12.94 -17.55 -45.08
N VAL A 52 -12.23 -16.64 -44.44
CA VAL A 52 -12.28 -16.42 -42.99
C VAL A 52 -13.64 -15.86 -42.54
N ALA A 53 -14.42 -15.24 -43.44
CA ALA A 53 -15.70 -14.62 -43.07
C ALA A 53 -16.72 -15.64 -42.53
N ASP A 54 -16.85 -16.79 -43.14
CA ASP A 54 -17.80 -17.81 -42.72
C ASP A 54 -17.48 -18.37 -41.34
N GLU A 55 -16.20 -18.63 -41.06
CA GLU A 55 -15.74 -19.09 -39.73
C GLU A 55 -15.87 -17.99 -38.65
N LEU A 56 -15.63 -16.76 -39.03
CA LEU A 56 -15.80 -15.62 -38.10
C LEU A 56 -17.26 -15.41 -37.73
N ASP A 57 -18.17 -15.56 -38.71
CA ASP A 57 -19.60 -15.46 -38.47
C ASP A 57 -20.14 -16.63 -37.62
N GLU A 58 -19.56 -17.84 -37.73
CA GLU A 58 -19.87 -18.98 -36.86
C GLU A 58 -19.45 -18.66 -35.40
N VAL A 59 -18.21 -18.18 -35.20
CA VAL A 59 -17.71 -17.81 -33.87
C VAL A 59 -18.50 -16.63 -33.29
N LEU A 60 -18.85 -15.63 -34.09
CA LEU A 60 -19.67 -14.50 -33.70
C LEU A 60 -21.05 -14.95 -33.19
N GLU A 61 -21.70 -15.88 -33.91
CA GLU A 61 -23.01 -16.41 -33.52
C GLU A 61 -22.93 -17.18 -32.19
N GLU A 62 -21.88 -18.00 -31.99
CA GLU A 62 -21.66 -18.70 -30.71
C GLU A 62 -21.45 -17.71 -29.54
N VAL A 63 -20.65 -16.65 -29.73
CA VAL A 63 -20.44 -15.61 -28.69
C VAL A 63 -21.73 -14.83 -28.44
N ARG A 64 -22.53 -14.55 -29.46
CA ARG A 64 -23.84 -13.91 -29.35
C ARG A 64 -24.82 -14.77 -28.56
N GLN A 65 -24.89 -16.09 -28.85
CA GLN A 65 -25.69 -17.01 -28.05
C GLN A 65 -25.29 -17.04 -26.57
N LEU A 66 -23.99 -16.95 -26.26
CA LEU A 66 -23.53 -16.78 -24.86
C LEU A 66 -24.02 -15.49 -24.24
N ALA A 67 -24.10 -14.39 -25.00
CA ALA A 67 -24.56 -13.09 -24.49
C ALA A 67 -26.07 -13.06 -24.20
N ASP A 68 -26.86 -13.84 -24.98
CA ASP A 68 -28.32 -13.86 -24.89
C ASP A 68 -28.88 -15.02 -24.04
N LEU A 69 -28.00 -15.91 -23.55
CA LEU A 69 -28.38 -16.99 -22.64
C LEU A 69 -28.87 -16.43 -21.29
N ILE A 70 -30.18 -16.27 -21.18
CA ILE A 70 -30.85 -15.97 -19.89
C ILE A 70 -31.14 -17.31 -19.21
N PRO A 71 -30.83 -17.46 -17.88
CA PRO A 71 -31.00 -18.76 -17.21
C PRO A 71 -32.48 -19.04 -16.92
N GLU A 72 -33.20 -19.54 -17.86
CA GLU A 72 -34.52 -20.13 -17.64
C GLU A 72 -34.35 -21.59 -17.23
N GLY A 73 -34.61 -21.90 -15.96
CA GLY A 73 -34.75 -23.28 -15.46
C GLY A 73 -33.48 -24.02 -15.04
N ARG A 74 -32.29 -23.45 -15.13
CA ARG A 74 -31.03 -24.03 -14.58
C ARG A 74 -30.59 -23.33 -13.31
N SER A 75 -29.88 -24.08 -12.44
CA SER A 75 -29.21 -23.48 -11.29
C SER A 75 -28.23 -22.37 -11.77
N LYS A 76 -28.32 -21.17 -11.20
CA LYS A 76 -27.45 -20.03 -11.54
C LYS A 76 -25.96 -20.40 -11.48
N SER A 77 -25.57 -21.28 -10.56
CA SER A 77 -24.20 -21.78 -10.43
C SER A 77 -23.74 -22.64 -11.61
N GLU A 78 -24.62 -23.53 -12.12
CA GLU A 78 -24.31 -24.34 -13.32
C GLU A 78 -24.21 -23.48 -14.57
N TRP A 79 -25.09 -22.49 -14.69
CA TRP A 79 -25.05 -21.53 -15.79
C TRP A 79 -23.74 -20.75 -15.82
N VAL A 80 -23.28 -20.18 -14.67
CA VAL A 80 -22.01 -19.45 -14.58
C VAL A 80 -20.82 -20.34 -14.96
N LYS A 81 -20.81 -21.60 -14.53
CA LYS A 81 -19.77 -22.57 -14.91
C LYS A 81 -19.78 -22.87 -16.42
N HIS A 82 -20.96 -23.03 -16.97
CA HIS A 82 -21.13 -23.32 -18.41
C HIS A 82 -20.61 -22.14 -19.24
N ILE A 83 -21.07 -20.92 -18.98
CA ILE A 83 -20.60 -19.69 -19.66
C ILE A 83 -19.08 -19.52 -19.55
N ALA A 84 -18.50 -19.72 -18.35
CA ALA A 84 -17.06 -19.58 -18.16
C ALA A 84 -16.27 -20.66 -18.95
N SER A 85 -16.79 -21.87 -19.06
CA SER A 85 -16.15 -22.94 -19.84
C SER A 85 -16.21 -22.67 -21.36
N GLU A 86 -17.38 -22.28 -21.87
CA GLU A 86 -17.56 -21.93 -23.26
C GLU A 86 -16.75 -20.69 -23.68
N ALA A 87 -16.83 -19.61 -22.89
CA ALA A 87 -16.03 -18.40 -23.14
C ALA A 87 -14.51 -18.70 -23.17
N ARG A 88 -14.04 -19.64 -22.33
CA ARG A 88 -12.64 -20.07 -22.31
C ARG A 88 -12.27 -20.84 -23.59
N THR A 89 -13.14 -21.73 -24.03
CA THR A 89 -12.94 -22.54 -25.24
C THR A 89 -12.90 -21.64 -26.47
N LEU A 90 -13.86 -20.72 -26.59
CA LEU A 90 -13.92 -19.74 -27.66
C LEU A 90 -12.64 -18.85 -27.68
N ALA A 91 -12.24 -18.32 -26.55
CA ALA A 91 -11.08 -17.44 -26.45
C ALA A 91 -9.75 -18.14 -26.79
N ASN A 92 -9.54 -19.37 -26.31
CA ASN A 92 -8.23 -20.00 -26.39
C ASN A 92 -8.08 -20.93 -27.63
N ILE A 93 -9.17 -21.48 -28.14
CA ILE A 93 -9.13 -22.40 -29.27
C ILE A 93 -9.61 -21.68 -30.52
N LYS A 94 -10.91 -21.35 -30.58
CA LYS A 94 -11.51 -20.84 -31.83
C LYS A 94 -10.94 -19.49 -32.27
N LEU A 95 -10.86 -18.47 -31.37
CA LEU A 95 -10.29 -17.18 -31.75
C LEU A 95 -8.80 -17.25 -32.05
N SER A 96 -8.05 -18.18 -31.40
CA SER A 96 -6.61 -18.32 -31.68
C SER A 96 -6.36 -19.01 -33.02
N ASP A 97 -7.22 -19.94 -33.44
CA ASP A 97 -7.14 -20.59 -34.77
C ASP A 97 -7.60 -19.64 -35.86
N LEU A 98 -8.64 -18.86 -35.61
CA LEU A 98 -9.13 -17.83 -36.51
C LEU A 98 -8.04 -16.75 -36.78
N ALA A 99 -7.33 -16.30 -35.74
CA ALA A 99 -6.24 -15.36 -35.90
C ALA A 99 -5.11 -15.89 -36.80
N LYS A 100 -4.73 -17.17 -36.64
CA LYS A 100 -3.72 -17.79 -37.49
C LYS A 100 -4.16 -17.88 -38.96
N LYS A 101 -5.46 -18.20 -39.21
CA LYS A 101 -6.00 -18.26 -40.55
C LYS A 101 -6.08 -16.88 -41.21
N ALA A 102 -6.49 -15.85 -40.44
CA ALA A 102 -6.51 -14.46 -40.89
C ALA A 102 -5.12 -13.98 -41.29
N GLU A 103 -4.10 -14.33 -40.50
CA GLU A 103 -2.69 -14.01 -40.79
C GLU A 103 -2.24 -14.71 -42.10
N ALA A 104 -2.62 -15.97 -42.31
CA ALA A 104 -2.31 -16.70 -43.51
C ALA A 104 -2.96 -16.10 -44.79
N GLU A 105 -4.17 -15.57 -44.67
CA GLU A 105 -4.90 -14.88 -45.75
C GLU A 105 -4.55 -13.38 -45.87
N LYS A 106 -3.67 -12.86 -45.00
CA LYS A 106 -3.28 -11.45 -44.93
C LYS A 106 -4.45 -10.47 -44.69
N VAL A 107 -5.44 -10.92 -43.91
CA VAL A 107 -6.55 -10.08 -43.48
C VAL A 107 -6.21 -9.43 -42.15
N ASP A 108 -6.22 -8.09 -42.07
CA ASP A 108 -5.86 -7.32 -40.86
C ASP A 108 -7.07 -7.23 -39.92
N ILE A 109 -7.27 -8.27 -39.10
CA ILE A 109 -8.28 -8.33 -38.02
C ILE A 109 -7.70 -8.77 -36.68
N ASP A 110 -6.37 -8.83 -36.57
CA ASP A 110 -5.69 -9.29 -35.35
C ASP A 110 -6.01 -8.42 -34.15
N GLY A 111 -6.19 -7.11 -34.35
CA GLY A 111 -6.54 -6.18 -33.29
C GLY A 111 -7.90 -6.49 -32.67
N GLU A 112 -8.92 -6.72 -33.49
CA GLU A 112 -10.29 -7.00 -33.07
C GLU A 112 -10.40 -8.40 -32.44
N ILE A 113 -9.77 -9.41 -33.03
CA ILE A 113 -9.72 -10.76 -32.45
C ILE A 113 -9.00 -10.74 -31.09
N GLY A 114 -7.89 -9.99 -30.97
CA GLY A 114 -7.15 -9.83 -29.72
C GLY A 114 -7.99 -9.18 -28.63
N GLN A 115 -8.76 -8.16 -28.97
CA GLN A 115 -9.67 -7.48 -28.04
C GLN A 115 -10.84 -8.36 -27.62
N ALA A 116 -11.48 -9.04 -28.57
CA ALA A 116 -12.55 -10.00 -28.30
C ALA A 116 -12.07 -11.14 -27.37
N LYS A 117 -10.89 -11.68 -27.65
CA LYS A 117 -10.26 -12.71 -26.80
C LYS A 117 -10.03 -12.21 -25.39
N ASN A 118 -9.50 -11.00 -25.22
CA ASN A 118 -9.26 -10.41 -23.90
C ASN A 118 -10.58 -10.18 -23.13
N SER A 119 -11.63 -9.72 -23.80
CA SER A 119 -12.94 -9.52 -23.19
C SER A 119 -13.58 -10.84 -22.75
N LEU A 120 -13.46 -11.91 -23.52
CA LEU A 120 -13.91 -13.26 -23.12
C LEU A 120 -13.06 -13.81 -21.95
N LEU A 121 -11.75 -13.63 -21.96
CA LEU A 121 -10.89 -14.05 -20.86
C LEU A 121 -11.17 -13.27 -19.56
N ASN A 122 -11.55 -12.01 -19.67
CA ASN A 122 -12.01 -11.23 -18.52
C ASN A 122 -13.31 -11.81 -17.93
N ALA A 123 -14.27 -12.20 -18.77
CA ALA A 123 -15.48 -12.90 -18.31
C ALA A 123 -15.12 -14.21 -17.57
N VAL A 124 -14.19 -15.00 -18.11
CA VAL A 124 -13.71 -16.24 -17.46
C VAL A 124 -13.03 -15.95 -16.13
N ALA A 125 -12.23 -14.86 -16.04
CA ALA A 125 -11.54 -14.48 -14.81
C ALA A 125 -12.50 -14.15 -13.67
N ILE A 126 -13.69 -13.62 -13.96
CA ILE A 126 -14.74 -13.33 -12.97
C ILE A 126 -15.24 -14.61 -12.27
N HIS A 127 -15.22 -15.75 -12.97
CA HIS A 127 -15.64 -17.03 -12.40
C HIS A 127 -14.60 -17.69 -11.49
N ARG A 128 -13.31 -17.38 -11.67
CA ARG A 128 -12.26 -17.99 -10.85
C ARG A 128 -12.43 -17.57 -9.39
N PRO A 129 -12.50 -18.53 -8.44
CA PRO A 129 -12.37 -18.19 -7.04
C PRO A 129 -11.00 -17.52 -6.84
N SER A 130 -10.94 -16.49 -6.00
CA SER A 130 -9.67 -15.86 -5.64
C SER A 130 -8.74 -16.93 -5.07
N ASP A 131 -7.71 -17.27 -5.83
CA ASP A 131 -6.68 -18.18 -5.34
C ASP A 131 -5.75 -17.38 -4.42
N TYR A 132 -5.86 -17.63 -3.12
CA TYR A 132 -4.99 -16.98 -2.12
C TYR A 132 -3.52 -17.12 -2.51
N SER A 133 -3.13 -18.27 -3.06
CA SER A 133 -1.75 -18.52 -3.47
C SER A 133 -1.32 -17.61 -4.61
N ALA A 134 -2.20 -17.28 -5.54
CA ALA A 134 -1.93 -16.36 -6.65
C ALA A 134 -1.70 -14.93 -6.13
N VAL A 135 -2.51 -14.49 -5.15
CA VAL A 135 -2.35 -13.17 -4.52
C VAL A 135 -1.04 -13.06 -3.73
N PHE A 136 -0.67 -14.11 -2.97
CA PHE A 136 0.59 -14.15 -2.24
C PHE A 136 1.83 -14.17 -3.16
N ASN A 137 1.70 -14.75 -4.35
CA ASN A 137 2.78 -14.84 -5.34
C ASN A 137 2.85 -13.63 -6.28
N ASP A 138 1.90 -12.69 -6.18
CA ASP A 138 1.93 -11.46 -6.96
C ASP A 138 3.18 -10.62 -6.58
N PRO A 139 4.09 -10.35 -7.54
CA PRO A 139 5.31 -9.58 -7.29
C PRO A 139 5.03 -8.20 -6.73
N ARG A 140 3.91 -7.59 -7.11
CA ARG A 140 3.48 -6.28 -6.64
C ARG A 140 3.12 -6.32 -5.15
N ILE A 141 2.32 -7.30 -4.72
CA ILE A 141 1.92 -7.47 -3.31
C ILE A 141 3.13 -7.81 -2.45
N ARG A 142 4.04 -8.67 -2.94
CA ARG A 142 5.29 -8.98 -2.22
C ARG A 142 6.18 -7.74 -2.06
N SER A 143 6.31 -6.91 -3.09
CA SER A 143 7.09 -5.66 -3.00
C SER A 143 6.45 -4.67 -2.01
N SER A 144 5.12 -4.53 -2.01
CA SER A 144 4.39 -3.69 -1.05
C SER A 144 4.54 -4.19 0.38
N ALA A 145 4.50 -5.50 0.62
CA ALA A 145 4.72 -6.10 1.94
C ALA A 145 6.16 -5.84 2.44
N LYS A 146 7.16 -6.04 1.59
CA LYS A 146 8.57 -5.76 1.91
C LYS A 146 8.77 -4.27 2.22
N LEU A 147 8.25 -3.38 1.38
CA LEU A 147 8.36 -1.94 1.59
C LEU A 147 7.68 -1.52 2.90
N SER A 148 6.48 -2.02 3.18
CA SER A 148 5.76 -1.73 4.43
C SER A 148 6.56 -2.16 5.65
N PHE A 149 7.08 -3.39 5.66
CA PHE A 149 7.86 -3.89 6.80
C PHE A 149 9.12 -3.04 7.04
N VAL A 150 9.88 -2.75 6.00
CA VAL A 150 11.13 -1.97 6.08
C VAL A 150 10.83 -0.52 6.48
N SER A 151 9.86 0.14 5.81
CA SER A 151 9.54 1.53 6.10
C SER A 151 8.97 1.72 7.51
N CYS A 152 8.08 0.82 7.97
CA CYS A 152 7.55 0.86 9.34
C CYS A 152 8.65 0.65 10.38
N THR A 153 9.60 -0.24 10.12
CA THR A 153 10.72 -0.51 11.04
C THR A 153 11.64 0.72 11.14
N ILE A 154 12.01 1.31 9.99
CA ILE A 154 12.83 2.53 9.97
C ILE A 154 12.08 3.69 10.64
N SER A 155 10.80 3.88 10.34
CA SER A 155 9.97 4.92 10.93
C SER A 155 9.85 4.76 12.45
N ALA A 156 9.66 3.54 12.95
CA ALA A 156 9.58 3.26 14.39
C ALA A 156 10.92 3.52 15.09
N LEU A 157 12.04 3.13 14.51
CA LEU A 157 13.37 3.40 15.05
C LEU A 157 13.68 4.90 15.11
N LEU A 158 13.37 5.64 14.03
CA LEU A 158 13.50 7.10 14.02
C LEU A 158 12.58 7.77 15.05
N SER A 159 11.35 7.26 15.19
CA SER A 159 10.41 7.75 16.19
C SER A 159 10.93 7.53 17.62
N LEU A 160 11.53 6.39 17.92
CA LEU A 160 12.15 6.14 19.22
C LEU A 160 13.38 7.03 19.45
N TRP A 161 14.22 7.19 18.44
CA TRP A 161 15.40 8.07 18.52
C TRP A 161 15.04 9.50 18.89
N VAL A 162 13.92 10.02 18.39
CA VAL A 162 13.40 11.34 18.72
C VAL A 162 12.59 11.32 20.02
N ALA A 163 11.78 10.28 20.25
CA ALA A 163 10.88 10.21 21.39
C ALA A 163 11.60 10.05 22.74
N VAL A 164 12.72 9.35 22.75
CA VAL A 164 13.49 9.15 24.00
C VAL A 164 14.02 10.47 24.58
N PRO A 165 14.79 11.31 23.87
CA PRO A 165 15.28 12.57 24.42
C PRO A 165 14.17 13.58 24.69
N ILE A 166 13.15 13.66 23.80
CA ILE A 166 12.03 14.60 24.01
C ILE A 166 11.19 14.14 25.21
N GLY A 167 10.81 12.88 25.28
CA GLY A 167 10.03 12.32 26.40
C GLY A 167 10.74 12.50 27.74
N TYR A 168 12.06 12.24 27.79
CA TYR A 168 12.87 12.46 28.98
C TYR A 168 12.90 13.96 29.40
N THR A 169 13.16 14.84 28.43
CA THR A 169 13.20 16.29 28.70
C THR A 169 11.85 16.80 29.20
N MET A 170 10.75 16.36 28.55
CA MET A 170 9.39 16.74 28.94
C MET A 170 8.99 16.16 30.31
N SER A 171 9.54 15.03 30.71
CA SER A 171 9.31 14.44 32.04
C SER A 171 10.08 15.14 33.13
N ARG A 172 11.39 15.41 32.94
CA ARG A 172 12.30 15.85 34.01
C ARG A 172 12.41 17.37 34.19
N PHE A 173 12.19 18.13 33.13
CA PHE A 173 12.42 19.58 33.21
C PHE A 173 11.12 20.38 33.22
N GLN A 174 11.11 21.42 34.05
CA GLN A 174 10.08 22.45 34.06
C GLN A 174 10.66 23.73 33.45
N PHE A 175 10.09 24.18 32.34
CA PHE A 175 10.53 25.39 31.64
C PHE A 175 9.33 26.19 31.13
N ARG A 176 9.55 27.48 30.89
CA ARG A 176 8.51 28.37 30.36
C ARG A 176 8.11 27.89 28.95
N GLY A 177 6.81 27.73 28.70
CA GLY A 177 6.32 27.26 27.44
C GLY A 177 6.20 25.73 27.31
N LYS A 178 6.48 24.95 28.37
CA LYS A 178 6.34 23.48 28.36
C LYS A 178 4.97 23.03 27.86
N ASN A 179 3.89 23.63 28.35
CA ASN A 179 2.53 23.29 27.95
C ASN A 179 2.26 23.59 26.47
N PHE A 180 2.86 24.64 25.93
CA PHE A 180 2.74 24.98 24.52
C PHE A 180 3.46 23.94 23.62
N ILE A 181 4.68 23.57 24.00
CA ILE A 181 5.42 22.51 23.29
C ILE A 181 4.69 21.18 23.39
N ASP A 182 4.14 20.84 24.54
CA ASP A 182 3.35 19.64 24.78
C ASP A 182 2.15 19.58 23.82
N THR A 183 1.43 20.71 23.71
CA THR A 183 0.31 20.82 22.77
C THR A 183 0.77 20.63 21.31
N ILE A 184 1.89 21.22 20.90
CA ILE A 184 2.43 21.05 19.55
C ILE A 184 2.80 19.58 19.26
N LEU A 185 3.39 18.89 20.23
CA LEU A 185 3.75 17.48 20.09
C LEU A 185 2.52 16.57 19.96
N ASP A 186 1.38 16.97 20.53
CA ASP A 186 0.12 16.24 20.44
C ASP A 186 -0.68 16.56 19.14
N VAL A 187 -0.37 17.68 18.45
CA VAL A 187 -1.07 18.08 17.21
C VAL A 187 -1.17 16.94 16.17
N PRO A 188 -0.09 16.19 15.86
CA PRO A 188 -0.19 15.12 14.86
C PRO A 188 -1.11 13.95 15.26
N ILE A 189 -1.43 13.83 16.56
CA ILE A 189 -2.36 12.79 17.05
C ILE A 189 -3.81 13.16 16.71
N VAL A 190 -4.12 14.46 16.75
CA VAL A 190 -5.48 15.00 16.56
C VAL A 190 -5.77 15.30 15.11
N LEU A 191 -4.77 15.71 14.34
CA LEU A 191 -4.95 16.07 12.94
C LEU A 191 -5.37 14.85 12.09
N PRO A 192 -6.33 15.04 11.16
CA PRO A 192 -6.60 14.00 10.15
C PRO A 192 -5.32 13.66 9.37
N PRO A 193 -5.02 12.38 9.16
CA PRO A 193 -3.77 11.96 8.50
C PRO A 193 -3.58 12.57 7.11
N LEU A 194 -4.64 12.78 6.34
CA LEU A 194 -4.59 13.45 5.02
C LEU A 194 -4.06 14.88 5.11
N VAL A 195 -4.40 15.62 6.17
CA VAL A 195 -3.94 17.00 6.39
C VAL A 195 -2.43 17.01 6.66
N ILE A 196 -1.92 16.03 7.39
CA ILE A 196 -0.47 15.89 7.63
C ILE A 196 0.25 15.65 6.29
N GLY A 197 -0.29 14.78 5.43
CA GLY A 197 0.28 14.53 4.09
C GLY A 197 0.28 15.78 3.21
N LEU A 198 -0.81 16.55 3.23
CA LEU A 198 -0.90 17.82 2.50
C LEU A 198 0.10 18.85 3.04
N GLY A 199 0.23 18.97 4.36
CA GLY A 199 1.20 19.85 5.00
C GLY A 199 2.64 19.52 4.61
N LEU A 200 2.99 18.21 4.57
CA LEU A 200 4.29 17.75 4.09
C LEU A 200 4.50 18.10 2.62
N LEU A 201 3.48 17.89 1.77
CA LEU A 201 3.58 18.19 0.34
C LEU A 201 3.84 19.68 0.11
N ILE A 202 3.11 20.55 0.81
CA ILE A 202 3.28 22.02 0.74
C ILE A 202 4.67 22.40 1.24
N LEU A 203 5.10 21.88 2.39
CA LEU A 203 6.40 22.17 2.99
C LEU A 203 7.55 21.82 2.05
N PHE A 204 7.50 20.65 1.42
CA PHE A 204 8.60 20.16 0.60
C PHE A 204 8.65 20.76 -0.80
N ASN A 205 7.48 21.04 -1.41
CA ASN A 205 7.42 21.46 -2.82
C ASN A 205 7.03 22.92 -3.03
N ASN A 206 6.26 23.52 -2.12
CA ASN A 206 5.69 24.86 -2.35
C ASN A 206 6.39 25.96 -1.55
N ILE A 207 6.97 25.62 -0.38
CA ILE A 207 7.70 26.65 0.42
C ILE A 207 9.06 26.85 -0.23
N SER A 208 9.27 28.08 -0.72
CA SER A 208 10.53 28.49 -1.34
C SER A 208 11.39 29.27 -0.34
N PHE A 209 12.66 28.89 -0.24
CA PHE A 209 13.69 29.56 0.55
C PHE A 209 14.61 30.42 -0.32
N GLY A 210 14.09 30.99 -1.43
CA GLY A 210 14.82 31.75 -2.40
C GLY A 210 14.84 31.07 -3.77
N THR A 211 15.71 31.58 -4.66
CA THR A 211 15.93 31.03 -6.00
C THR A 211 17.30 30.38 -6.09
N MET A 212 17.46 29.42 -6.99
CA MET A 212 18.72 28.81 -7.33
C MET A 212 18.87 28.76 -8.86
N ASP A 213 20.09 28.89 -9.32
CA ASP A 213 20.41 28.75 -10.74
C ASP A 213 20.59 27.25 -11.05
N VAL A 214 19.79 26.74 -11.97
CA VAL A 214 19.88 25.36 -12.44
C VAL A 214 20.32 25.37 -13.89
N VAL A 215 21.40 24.67 -14.20
CA VAL A 215 21.92 24.53 -15.55
C VAL A 215 21.23 23.37 -16.24
N TYR A 216 20.54 23.63 -17.32
CA TYR A 216 19.95 22.63 -18.20
C TYR A 216 20.76 22.49 -19.48
N PHE A 217 20.79 21.29 -20.03
CA PHE A 217 21.39 20.99 -21.33
C PHE A 217 20.28 20.68 -22.32
N ASP A 218 20.25 21.37 -23.43
CA ASP A 218 19.36 21.07 -24.55
C ASP A 218 19.88 19.86 -25.36
N ARG A 219 19.05 19.32 -26.25
CA ARG A 219 19.41 18.17 -27.11
C ARG A 219 20.61 18.42 -28.01
N ASP A 220 20.89 19.67 -28.34
CA ASP A 220 22.05 20.11 -29.10
C ASP A 220 23.33 20.35 -28.27
N GLY A 221 23.24 20.14 -26.94
CA GLY A 221 24.33 20.35 -26.00
C GLY A 221 24.48 21.78 -25.50
N SER A 222 23.61 22.72 -25.92
CA SER A 222 23.63 24.09 -25.40
C SER A 222 23.21 24.14 -23.94
N GLN A 223 23.91 24.99 -23.16
CA GLN A 223 23.61 25.19 -21.73
C GLN A 223 22.73 26.42 -21.58
N TYR A 224 21.66 26.30 -20.80
CA TYR A 224 20.88 27.45 -20.36
C TYR A 224 20.61 27.40 -18.84
N ILE A 225 20.64 28.57 -18.22
CA ILE A 225 20.44 28.73 -16.78
C ILE A 225 19.00 29.16 -16.55
N VAL A 226 18.29 28.38 -15.73
CA VAL A 226 16.93 28.69 -15.27
C VAL A 226 16.96 28.96 -13.78
N GLN A 227 16.43 30.10 -13.37
CA GLN A 227 16.21 30.39 -11.93
C GLN A 227 14.98 29.64 -11.45
N GLU A 228 15.22 28.66 -10.60
CA GLU A 228 14.15 27.87 -10.01
C GLU A 228 14.01 28.12 -8.52
N ASN A 229 12.79 27.97 -8.00
CA ASN A 229 12.52 28.11 -6.58
C ASN A 229 13.30 27.06 -5.77
N ARG A 230 14.00 27.51 -4.73
CA ARG A 230 14.78 26.66 -3.82
C ARG A 230 13.85 26.03 -2.80
N THR A 231 13.26 24.88 -3.12
CA THR A 231 12.41 24.12 -2.21
C THR A 231 13.22 23.07 -1.43
N ILE A 232 12.66 22.56 -0.32
CA ILE A 232 13.32 21.51 0.49
C ILE A 232 13.63 20.29 -0.35
N GLU A 233 12.69 19.84 -1.20
CA GLU A 233 12.90 18.68 -2.08
C GLU A 233 14.08 18.88 -3.02
N ARG A 234 14.25 20.09 -3.59
CA ARG A 234 15.37 20.40 -4.48
C ARG A 234 16.69 20.48 -3.74
N MET A 235 16.68 21.04 -2.53
CA MET A 235 17.90 21.09 -1.68
C MET A 235 18.38 19.68 -1.33
N ILE A 236 17.47 18.77 -0.99
CA ILE A 236 17.80 17.38 -0.69
C ILE A 236 18.31 16.65 -1.93
N LYS A 237 17.71 16.88 -3.12
CA LYS A 237 18.18 16.31 -4.37
C LYS A 237 19.61 16.77 -4.71
N GLN A 238 19.92 18.06 -4.52
CA GLN A 238 21.25 18.58 -4.76
C GLN A 238 22.28 18.02 -3.77
N ALA A 239 21.93 17.97 -2.47
CA ALA A 239 22.80 17.37 -1.46
C ALA A 239 23.04 15.88 -1.75
N GLY A 240 22.00 15.15 -2.17
CA GLY A 240 22.12 13.75 -2.56
C GLY A 240 23.01 13.58 -3.79
N ALA A 241 22.85 14.42 -4.81
CA ALA A 241 23.69 14.39 -6.03
C ALA A 241 25.16 14.67 -5.71
N ALA A 242 25.46 15.60 -4.80
CA ALA A 242 26.82 15.88 -4.33
C ALA A 242 27.46 14.68 -3.60
N LEU A 243 26.65 13.81 -2.98
CA LEU A 243 27.07 12.59 -2.31
C LEU A 243 27.00 11.34 -3.20
N GLY A 244 26.66 11.48 -4.49
CA GLY A 244 26.53 10.37 -5.43
C GLY A 244 25.21 9.57 -5.30
N PHE A 245 24.19 10.07 -4.57
CA PHE A 245 22.91 9.41 -4.40
C PHE A 245 21.77 10.20 -5.03
N GLN A 246 20.87 9.53 -5.73
CA GLN A 246 19.63 10.14 -6.21
C GLN A 246 18.55 10.07 -5.10
N LEU A 247 18.62 11.00 -4.13
CA LEU A 247 17.60 11.11 -3.08
C LEU A 247 16.38 11.86 -3.61
N ARG A 248 15.26 11.14 -3.69
CA ARG A 248 13.93 11.73 -3.92
C ARG A 248 13.10 11.45 -2.68
N VAL A 249 12.66 12.50 -1.98
CA VAL A 249 11.77 12.35 -0.83
C VAL A 249 10.34 12.26 -1.31
N THR A 250 9.86 13.26 -2.04
CA THR A 250 8.55 13.20 -2.69
C THR A 250 8.57 12.12 -3.77
N ASN A 251 7.56 11.27 -3.81
CA ASN A 251 7.46 10.11 -4.72
C ASN A 251 8.56 9.04 -4.55
N GLY A 252 9.16 8.94 -3.37
CA GLY A 252 10.19 7.95 -3.05
C GLY A 252 9.95 7.21 -1.73
N ALA A 253 10.68 6.12 -1.50
CA ALA A 253 10.60 5.34 -0.26
C ALA A 253 10.94 6.19 0.99
N ALA A 254 11.84 7.17 0.86
CA ALA A 254 12.16 8.11 1.94
C ALA A 254 10.94 8.95 2.36
N GLY A 255 10.11 9.35 1.40
CA GLY A 255 8.86 10.05 1.69
C GLY A 255 7.86 9.18 2.42
N VAL A 256 7.77 7.89 2.08
CA VAL A 256 6.93 6.92 2.80
C VAL A 256 7.35 6.86 4.28
N VAL A 257 8.66 6.71 4.54
CA VAL A 257 9.20 6.70 5.91
C VAL A 257 8.90 8.01 6.63
N LEU A 258 9.07 9.16 5.98
CA LEU A 258 8.80 10.48 6.57
C LEU A 258 7.31 10.65 6.90
N ALA A 259 6.43 10.27 5.99
CA ALA A 259 4.97 10.34 6.20
C ALA A 259 4.53 9.46 7.38
N GLN A 260 5.05 8.25 7.49
CA GLN A 260 4.83 7.35 8.61
C GLN A 260 5.42 7.90 9.92
N PHE A 261 6.64 8.42 9.87
CA PHE A 261 7.35 8.99 11.03
C PHE A 261 6.58 10.14 11.65
N MET A 262 6.04 11.07 10.86
CA MET A 262 5.33 12.26 11.39
C MET A 262 4.17 11.89 12.31
N VAL A 263 3.45 10.82 11.98
CA VAL A 263 2.33 10.35 12.80
C VAL A 263 2.83 9.48 13.97
N ALA A 264 3.70 8.52 13.69
CA ALA A 264 4.17 7.55 14.67
C ALA A 264 4.99 8.20 15.79
N CYS A 265 5.77 9.24 15.48
CA CYS A 265 6.63 9.94 16.42
C CYS A 265 5.85 10.56 17.58
N ALA A 266 4.69 11.18 17.31
CA ALA A 266 3.85 11.78 18.35
C ALA A 266 3.38 10.75 19.39
N PHE A 267 2.96 9.56 18.92
CA PHE A 267 2.58 8.45 19.81
C PHE A 267 3.77 7.91 20.61
N ALA A 268 4.93 7.81 19.98
CA ALA A 268 6.15 7.36 20.65
C ALA A 268 6.58 8.35 21.76
N ILE A 269 6.57 9.66 21.47
CA ILE A 269 6.92 10.72 22.43
C ILE A 269 6.01 10.65 23.65
N ARG A 270 4.70 10.57 23.43
CA ARG A 270 3.71 10.48 24.52
C ARG A 270 3.91 9.23 25.38
N THR A 271 4.18 8.09 24.75
CA THR A 271 4.43 6.83 25.46
C THR A 271 5.72 6.89 26.26
N MET A 272 6.80 7.43 25.69
CA MET A 272 8.09 7.57 26.37
C MET A 272 8.01 8.55 27.53
N ARG A 273 7.32 9.69 27.37
CA ARG A 273 7.07 10.64 28.46
C ARG A 273 6.33 9.96 29.62
N ASN A 274 5.21 9.28 29.35
CA ASN A 274 4.47 8.56 30.40
C ASN A 274 5.34 7.50 31.08
N THR A 275 6.24 6.86 30.35
CA THR A 275 7.19 5.89 30.91
C THR A 275 8.17 6.57 31.87
N PHE A 276 8.78 7.68 31.47
CA PHE A 276 9.73 8.40 32.32
C PHE A 276 9.05 9.07 33.50
N ASP A 277 7.79 9.51 33.38
CA ASP A 277 7.02 10.07 34.51
C ASP A 277 6.77 9.03 35.63
N GLN A 278 6.74 7.76 35.30
CA GLN A 278 6.59 6.66 36.26
C GLN A 278 7.89 6.29 36.99
N ILE A 279 9.04 6.73 36.50
CA ILE A 279 10.35 6.47 37.09
C ILE A 279 10.67 7.61 38.11
N SER A 280 10.93 7.26 39.36
CA SER A 280 11.19 8.25 40.40
C SER A 280 12.46 9.08 40.13
N PRO A 281 12.39 10.42 40.10
CA PRO A 281 13.56 11.27 39.91
C PRO A 281 14.65 11.11 40.98
N ARG A 282 14.25 10.66 42.18
CA ARG A 282 15.19 10.47 43.33
C ARG A 282 16.33 9.50 43.01
N GLN A 283 16.10 8.53 42.15
CA GLN A 283 17.14 7.55 41.77
C GLN A 283 18.26 8.21 40.94
N GLU A 284 17.91 9.16 40.06
CA GLU A 284 18.87 9.96 39.32
C GLU A 284 19.63 10.93 40.27
N GLU A 285 18.90 11.56 41.17
CA GLU A 285 19.50 12.49 42.19
C GLU A 285 20.51 11.79 43.09
N VAL A 286 20.19 10.56 43.54
CA VAL A 286 21.13 9.73 44.32
C VAL A 286 22.37 9.39 43.53
N ALA A 287 22.25 8.99 42.27
CA ALA A 287 23.40 8.72 41.43
C ALA A 287 24.28 9.94 41.21
N MET A 288 23.68 11.13 41.03
CA MET A 288 24.42 12.39 40.91
C MET A 288 25.14 12.77 42.20
N THR A 289 24.56 12.49 43.37
CA THR A 289 25.24 12.70 44.66
C THR A 289 26.44 11.77 44.87
N LEU A 290 26.42 10.62 44.23
CA LEU A 290 27.52 9.64 44.21
C LEU A 290 28.58 9.93 43.11
N GLY A 291 28.45 11.07 42.40
CA GLY A 291 29.44 11.54 41.44
C GLY A 291 29.14 11.22 39.97
N SER A 292 28.02 10.57 39.68
CA SER A 292 27.62 10.32 38.27
C SER A 292 27.16 11.61 37.59
N SER A 293 27.53 11.82 36.35
CA SER A 293 26.97 12.88 35.53
C SER A 293 25.47 12.55 35.19
N ARG A 294 24.70 13.56 34.84
CA ARG A 294 23.29 13.37 34.46
C ARG A 294 23.13 12.42 33.27
N GLY A 295 24.03 12.47 32.29
CA GLY A 295 24.05 11.56 31.16
C GLY A 295 24.30 10.10 31.57
N GLU A 296 25.26 9.86 32.46
CA GLU A 296 25.54 8.54 33.01
C GLU A 296 24.36 7.99 33.81
N ALA A 297 23.73 8.83 34.66
CA ALA A 297 22.53 8.44 35.40
C ALA A 297 21.36 8.08 34.45
N PHE A 298 21.20 8.81 33.34
CA PHE A 298 20.20 8.47 32.31
C PHE A 298 20.46 7.08 31.68
N TRP A 299 21.69 6.85 31.22
CA TRP A 299 22.02 5.58 30.51
C TRP A 299 22.05 4.38 31.45
N SER A 300 22.50 4.55 32.70
CA SER A 300 22.69 3.44 33.64
C SER A 300 21.45 3.16 34.51
N ILE A 301 20.57 4.13 34.73
CA ILE A 301 19.43 3.98 35.63
C ILE A 301 18.10 4.13 34.88
N VAL A 302 17.92 5.30 34.25
CA VAL A 302 16.61 5.67 33.70
C VAL A 302 16.24 4.81 32.50
N LEU A 303 17.15 4.68 31.53
CA LEU A 303 16.89 3.93 30.29
C LEU A 303 16.67 2.44 30.53
N PRO A 304 17.47 1.75 31.37
CA PRO A 304 17.20 0.35 31.70
C PRO A 304 15.87 0.13 32.42
N GLN A 305 15.46 1.04 33.32
CA GLN A 305 14.16 0.95 33.97
C GLN A 305 13.01 1.24 32.99
N GLY A 306 13.24 2.14 32.02
CA GLY A 306 12.30 2.47 30.96
C GLY A 306 12.22 1.45 29.82
N TYR A 307 12.99 0.37 29.84
CA TYR A 307 13.08 -0.59 28.73
C TYR A 307 11.71 -1.15 28.27
N ARG A 308 10.85 -1.52 29.19
CA ARG A 308 9.49 -1.98 28.85
C ARG A 308 8.66 -0.90 28.17
N GLY A 309 8.79 0.34 28.61
CA GLY A 309 8.16 1.50 27.98
C GLY A 309 8.75 1.78 26.59
N LEU A 310 10.06 1.60 26.42
CA LEU A 310 10.74 1.72 25.12
C LEU A 310 10.21 0.70 24.11
N LEU A 311 10.06 -0.56 24.53
CA LEU A 311 9.45 -1.60 23.69
C LEU A 311 7.99 -1.28 23.34
N ALA A 312 7.22 -0.79 24.33
CA ALA A 312 5.82 -0.40 24.10
C ALA A 312 5.72 0.78 23.12
N ALA A 313 6.56 1.81 23.27
CA ALA A 313 6.62 2.96 22.39
C ALA A 313 7.00 2.57 20.95
N GLY A 314 8.03 1.72 20.80
CA GLY A 314 8.47 1.21 19.51
C GLY A 314 7.40 0.36 18.81
N THR A 315 6.74 -0.51 19.56
CA THR A 315 5.66 -1.35 19.05
C THR A 315 4.46 -0.51 18.60
N LEU A 316 4.07 0.48 19.41
CA LEU A 316 2.98 1.38 19.07
C LEU A 316 3.31 2.23 17.83
N ALA A 317 4.54 2.77 17.75
CA ALA A 317 5.00 3.52 16.59
C ALA A 317 5.01 2.64 15.33
N TRP A 318 5.49 1.41 15.42
CA TRP A 318 5.50 0.46 14.31
C TRP A 318 4.09 0.10 13.83
N ALA A 319 3.19 -0.24 14.77
CA ALA A 319 1.81 -0.59 14.45
C ALA A 319 1.06 0.60 13.84
N ARG A 320 1.33 1.81 14.35
CA ARG A 320 0.74 3.04 13.80
C ARG A 320 1.24 3.32 12.39
N SER A 321 2.54 3.14 12.13
CA SER A 321 3.14 3.29 10.80
C SER A 321 2.55 2.33 9.78
N LEU A 322 2.25 1.07 10.17
CA LEU A 322 1.68 0.07 9.26
C LEU A 322 0.29 0.46 8.74
N GLY A 323 -0.51 1.10 9.59
CA GLY A 323 -1.85 1.55 9.24
C GLY A 323 -1.89 2.87 8.46
N GLU A 324 -0.75 3.56 8.29
CA GLU A 324 -0.72 4.85 7.60
C GLU A 324 -0.92 4.71 6.10
N PHE A 325 -2.00 5.35 5.62
CA PHE A 325 -2.36 5.41 4.21
C PHE A 325 -2.46 6.87 3.74
N GLY A 326 -3.20 7.70 4.49
CA GLY A 326 -3.56 9.07 4.09
C GLY A 326 -2.36 9.97 3.75
N PRO A 327 -1.37 10.12 4.65
CA PRO A 327 -0.19 10.92 4.40
C PRO A 327 0.63 10.40 3.22
N ILE A 328 0.74 9.08 3.06
CA ILE A 328 1.47 8.45 1.96
C ILE A 328 0.80 8.75 0.62
N LEU A 329 -0.55 8.64 0.55
CA LEU A 329 -1.32 8.92 -0.65
C LEU A 329 -1.06 10.34 -1.17
N ILE A 330 -1.14 11.34 -0.27
CA ILE A 330 -1.04 12.76 -0.65
C ILE A 330 0.41 13.17 -0.90
N PHE A 331 1.35 12.75 -0.03
CA PHE A 331 2.74 13.21 -0.10
C PHE A 331 3.58 12.43 -1.12
N CYS A 332 3.40 11.11 -1.20
CA CYS A 332 4.23 10.25 -2.06
C CYS A 332 3.50 9.77 -3.32
N GLY A 333 2.16 9.79 -3.33
CA GLY A 333 1.38 9.08 -4.33
C GLY A 333 1.52 7.56 -4.21
N ILE A 334 0.68 6.82 -4.92
CA ILE A 334 0.74 5.35 -4.97
C ILE A 334 1.40 4.94 -6.29
N ASN A 335 2.69 4.63 -6.24
CA ASN A 335 3.45 4.14 -7.37
C ASN A 335 3.84 2.68 -7.14
N ALA A 336 3.45 1.78 -8.05
CA ALA A 336 3.79 0.37 -7.99
C ALA A 336 5.31 0.18 -7.82
N HIS A 337 5.72 -0.73 -6.93
CA HIS A 337 7.12 -1.06 -6.60
C HIS A 337 7.97 0.06 -5.98
N ARG A 338 7.43 1.30 -5.80
CA ARG A 338 8.20 2.45 -5.25
C ARG A 338 7.65 3.00 -3.93
N THR A 339 6.36 3.34 -3.90
CA THR A 339 5.70 3.97 -2.76
C THR A 339 4.43 3.24 -2.33
N GLU A 340 4.09 2.16 -3.03
CA GLU A 340 2.93 1.34 -2.70
C GLU A 340 3.25 0.48 -1.47
N VAL A 341 2.65 0.83 -0.34
CA VAL A 341 2.65 0.05 0.90
C VAL A 341 1.39 -0.81 1.00
N MET A 342 1.34 -1.77 1.94
CA MET A 342 0.19 -2.68 2.07
C MET A 342 -1.13 -1.94 2.30
N SER A 343 -1.15 -0.90 3.14
CA SER A 343 -2.35 -0.08 3.38
C SER A 343 -2.86 0.61 2.11
N SER A 344 -1.96 1.15 1.28
CA SER A 344 -2.31 1.75 -0.01
C SER A 344 -2.68 0.69 -1.07
N SER A 345 -2.10 -0.50 -1.00
CA SER A 345 -2.47 -1.63 -1.87
C SER A 345 -3.89 -2.10 -1.60
N VAL A 346 -4.32 -2.21 -0.32
CA VAL A 346 -5.72 -2.50 0.03
C VAL A 346 -6.67 -1.48 -0.59
N TYR A 347 -6.38 -0.20 -0.42
CA TYR A 347 -7.19 0.88 -0.99
C TYR A 347 -7.28 0.79 -2.52
N LEU A 348 -6.15 0.57 -3.19
CA LEU A 348 -6.10 0.47 -4.63
C LEU A 348 -6.92 -0.72 -5.15
N GLN A 349 -6.74 -1.91 -4.56
CA GLN A 349 -7.51 -3.10 -4.94
C GLN A 349 -9.01 -2.89 -4.73
N PHE A 350 -9.39 -2.25 -3.63
CA PHE A 350 -10.78 -1.87 -3.36
C PHE A 350 -11.31 -0.90 -4.41
N SER A 351 -10.54 0.14 -4.77
CA SER A 351 -10.95 1.19 -5.73
C SER A 351 -11.16 0.67 -7.14
N ILE A 352 -10.43 -0.36 -7.56
CA ILE A 352 -10.60 -1.02 -8.88
C ILE A 352 -11.62 -2.16 -8.85
N GLY A 353 -12.32 -2.36 -7.72
CA GLY A 353 -13.36 -3.39 -7.56
C GLY A 353 -12.86 -4.80 -7.24
N GLU A 354 -11.55 -4.99 -7.03
CA GLU A 354 -10.93 -6.26 -6.65
C GLU A 354 -11.03 -6.52 -5.14
N ILE A 355 -12.28 -6.59 -4.63
CA ILE A 355 -12.57 -6.70 -3.18
C ILE A 355 -11.91 -7.93 -2.57
N GLU A 356 -11.86 -9.05 -3.31
CA GLU A 356 -11.25 -10.30 -2.87
C GLU A 356 -9.75 -10.14 -2.62
N LYS A 357 -9.03 -9.49 -3.55
CA LYS A 357 -7.60 -9.21 -3.38
C LYS A 357 -7.38 -8.22 -2.24
N ALA A 358 -8.22 -7.18 -2.13
CA ALA A 358 -8.17 -6.25 -1.01
C ALA A 358 -8.32 -6.97 0.34
N ALA A 359 -9.25 -7.93 0.44
CA ALA A 359 -9.45 -8.73 1.65
C ALA A 359 -8.22 -9.61 1.97
N VAL A 360 -7.61 -10.26 0.97
CA VAL A 360 -6.40 -11.07 1.15
C VAL A 360 -5.22 -10.22 1.63
N VAL A 361 -5.00 -9.04 1.03
CA VAL A 361 -3.93 -8.13 1.46
C VAL A 361 -4.18 -7.61 2.87
N SER A 362 -5.45 -7.34 3.24
CA SER A 362 -5.82 -6.94 4.60
C SER A 362 -5.54 -8.05 5.62
N LEU A 363 -5.83 -9.32 5.29
CA LEU A 363 -5.48 -10.46 6.13
C LEU A 363 -3.96 -10.61 6.30
N LEU A 364 -3.19 -10.42 5.23
CA LEU A 364 -1.74 -10.43 5.28
C LEU A 364 -1.21 -9.32 6.21
N MET A 365 -1.81 -8.13 6.16
CA MET A 365 -1.48 -6.99 7.02
C MET A 365 -1.75 -7.30 8.49
N ILE A 366 -2.91 -7.90 8.79
CA ILE A 366 -3.27 -8.35 10.15
C ILE A 366 -2.31 -9.42 10.64
N ALA A 367 -2.00 -10.41 9.82
CA ALA A 367 -1.05 -11.48 10.17
C ALA A 367 0.34 -10.91 10.47
N LEU A 368 0.84 -9.99 9.64
CA LEU A 368 2.12 -9.31 9.84
C LEU A 368 2.13 -8.53 11.16
N ALA A 369 1.08 -7.76 11.44
CA ALA A 369 0.95 -7.01 12.69
C ALA A 369 0.93 -7.96 13.89
N PHE A 370 0.18 -9.05 13.81
CA PHE A 370 0.07 -10.05 14.89
C PHE A 370 1.42 -10.70 15.18
N VAL A 371 2.17 -11.10 14.15
CA VAL A 371 3.52 -11.69 14.31
C VAL A 371 4.47 -10.73 15.00
N VAL A 372 4.53 -9.46 14.55
CA VAL A 372 5.42 -8.45 15.14
C VAL A 372 5.03 -8.17 16.60
N LEU A 373 3.73 -8.02 16.89
CA LEU A 373 3.25 -7.82 18.26
C LEU A 373 3.60 -8.99 19.18
N LEU A 374 3.48 -10.22 18.71
CA LEU A 374 3.87 -11.42 19.47
C LEU A 374 5.36 -11.45 19.75
N LEU A 375 6.20 -11.14 18.72
CA LEU A 375 7.65 -11.11 18.87
C LEU A 375 8.08 -10.10 19.94
N VAL A 376 7.56 -8.87 19.86
CA VAL A 376 7.90 -7.81 20.83
C VAL A 376 7.40 -8.17 22.24
N ARG A 377 6.19 -8.74 22.36
CA ARG A 377 5.65 -9.18 23.64
C ARG A 377 6.50 -10.28 24.28
N ASN A 378 7.02 -11.21 23.51
CA ASN A 378 7.90 -12.25 24.01
C ASN A 378 9.26 -11.70 24.44
N LEU A 379 9.84 -10.75 23.72
CA LEU A 379 11.06 -10.06 24.12
C LEU A 379 10.90 -9.32 25.45
N GLY A 380 9.74 -8.68 25.68
CA GLY A 380 9.46 -8.01 26.97
C GLY A 380 9.21 -8.94 28.17
N LYS A 381 8.99 -10.24 27.94
CA LYS A 381 8.77 -11.23 29.01
C LYS A 381 10.06 -11.92 29.48
N SER A 382 11.08 -12.00 28.63
CA SER A 382 12.29 -12.80 28.93
C SER A 382 13.12 -12.27 30.09
N ASP A 383 12.90 -11.01 30.53
CA ASP A 383 13.64 -10.39 31.62
C ASP A 383 12.87 -10.35 32.97
N ALA A 384 11.77 -11.09 33.09
CA ALA A 384 11.20 -11.38 34.38
C ALA A 384 12.13 -12.34 35.10
N MET A 385 13.10 -11.80 35.87
CA MET A 385 13.92 -12.60 36.78
C MET A 385 13.02 -13.51 37.62
N PRO A 386 13.40 -14.79 37.81
CA PRO A 386 12.70 -15.64 38.76
C PRO A 386 12.86 -14.97 40.13
N ASN A 387 11.73 -14.74 40.79
CA ASN A 387 11.69 -14.32 42.20
C ASN A 387 12.64 -15.21 43.00
N ARG A 388 13.71 -14.61 43.49
CA ARG A 388 14.46 -15.12 44.63
C ARG A 388 14.06 -14.33 45.87
#